data_2e43974373132efc932b49f42b70a5a3
#
_entry.id   2e43974373132efc932b49f42b70a5a3
#
_cell.length_a   1.000
_cell.length_b   1.000
_cell.length_c   1.000
_cell.angle_alpha   90.00
_cell.angle_beta   90.00
_cell.angle_gamma   90.00
#
_symmetry.space_group_name_H-M   'P 1'
#
loop_
_entity.id
_entity.type
_entity.pdbx_description
1 polymer ?
#
loop_
_entity_poly.entity_id
_entity_poly.type
_entity_poly.pdbx_seq_one_letter_code
_entity_poly.pdbx_strand_id
1 'polypeptide(L)'
;MPSALYRSILLAGVAFCAQLALSPPVVAQSSDARPLVLIVHGRGQLGRDSAEVRREAYHALQRGFREIDADVSLRESDVRLVWYADLLDSRALGASVVACPASARSATSTSPDNGLTVLASLAGFVVESAAGMAGDSSQYELRSMVGDLRYLGDSDTRCAAESRVEDALREVRREGRPVILVSHSLGALVSWGALTQASAVQDTTIPEVARWVTLGSPLGSSEVRMLLFGQDRALERPSCVRAWANVLGQDDPFAMRVSADGAATSTLFDVTGAAVTDNPHLIASYLADAATARVVLDGWHSALKP
;
A
#
# COMPACT_ATOMS: atom_id res chain seq x y z
N MET A 1 -75.15 -27.45 -40.02
CA MET A 1 -74.31 -28.65 -39.83
C MET A 1 -72.99 -28.20 -39.33
N PRO A 2 -72.57 -28.60 -38.14
CA PRO A 2 -71.54 -27.90 -37.37
C PRO A 2 -70.15 -28.44 -37.63
N SER A 3 -69.21 -27.52 -37.79
CA SER A 3 -67.76 -27.76 -37.86
C SER A 3 -67.14 -27.66 -36.50
N ALA A 4 -66.42 -28.74 -36.11
CA ALA A 4 -65.71 -28.87 -34.85
C ALA A 4 -64.44 -28.05 -34.85
N LEU A 5 -64.30 -27.17 -33.86
CA LEU A 5 -63.11 -26.43 -33.54
C LEU A 5 -62.22 -27.28 -32.57
N TYR A 6 -61.09 -27.71 -33.07
CA TYR A 6 -60.02 -28.26 -32.22
C TYR A 6 -59.21 -27.12 -31.58
N ARG A 7 -59.25 -27.01 -30.26
CA ARG A 7 -58.39 -26.15 -29.49
C ARG A 7 -57.16 -26.96 -29.07
N SER A 8 -56.03 -26.64 -29.66
CA SER A 8 -54.71 -27.12 -29.18
C SER A 8 -54.25 -26.23 -28.04
N ILE A 9 -54.15 -26.79 -26.86
CA ILE A 9 -53.52 -26.15 -25.69
C ILE A 9 -52.03 -26.50 -25.72
N LEU A 10 -51.19 -25.48 -26.04
CA LEU A 10 -49.76 -25.56 -25.87
C LEU A 10 -49.42 -25.26 -24.41
N LEU A 11 -49.01 -26.30 -23.67
CA LEU A 11 -48.36 -26.16 -22.36
C LEU A 11 -46.90 -25.73 -22.56
N ALA A 12 -46.62 -24.46 -22.35
CA ALA A 12 -45.26 -23.94 -22.23
C ALA A 12 -44.73 -24.25 -20.83
N GLY A 13 -43.92 -25.27 -20.73
CA GLY A 13 -43.17 -25.57 -19.49
C GLY A 13 -42.05 -24.55 -19.31
N VAL A 14 -42.21 -23.65 -18.36
CA VAL A 14 -41.13 -22.78 -17.91
C VAL A 14 -40.20 -23.59 -17.00
N ALA A 15 -39.07 -24.02 -17.57
CA ALA A 15 -37.97 -24.59 -16.78
C ALA A 15 -37.30 -23.47 -16.01
N PHE A 16 -37.59 -23.36 -14.73
CA PHE A 16 -36.91 -22.45 -13.80
C PHE A 16 -35.55 -23.10 -13.42
N CYS A 17 -34.49 -22.79 -14.18
CA CYS A 17 -33.14 -23.11 -13.78
C CYS A 17 -32.78 -22.24 -12.58
N ALA A 18 -32.93 -22.74 -11.38
CA ALA A 18 -32.34 -22.16 -10.18
C ALA A 18 -30.81 -22.29 -10.30
N GLN A 19 -30.15 -21.24 -10.76
CA GLN A 19 -28.71 -21.09 -10.60
C GLN A 19 -28.43 -20.88 -9.12
N LEU A 20 -28.09 -21.96 -8.42
CA LEU A 20 -27.44 -21.90 -7.13
C LEU A 20 -26.08 -21.23 -7.37
N ALA A 21 -25.99 -19.93 -7.15
CA ALA A 21 -24.74 -19.24 -7.03
C ALA A 21 -24.01 -19.85 -5.81
N LEU A 22 -23.09 -20.77 -6.10
CA LEU A 22 -22.13 -21.22 -5.11
C LEU A 22 -21.27 -20.04 -4.74
N SER A 23 -21.63 -19.34 -3.67
CA SER A 23 -20.73 -18.37 -3.03
C SER A 23 -19.43 -19.08 -2.73
N PRO A 24 -18.27 -18.52 -3.13
CA PRO A 24 -17.00 -19.13 -2.78
C PRO A 24 -16.95 -19.30 -1.26
N PRO A 25 -16.38 -20.40 -0.74
CA PRO A 25 -16.32 -20.63 0.70
C PRO A 25 -15.58 -19.44 1.32
N VAL A 26 -16.26 -18.73 2.21
CA VAL A 26 -15.60 -17.79 3.13
C VAL A 26 -14.62 -18.64 3.91
N VAL A 27 -13.33 -18.50 3.60
CA VAL A 27 -12.27 -19.12 4.40
C VAL A 27 -12.40 -18.49 5.79
N ALA A 28 -13.00 -19.22 6.72
CA ALA A 28 -13.07 -18.80 8.09
C ALA A 28 -11.63 -18.61 8.59
N GLN A 29 -11.29 -17.38 8.94
CA GLN A 29 -10.02 -17.09 9.60
C GLN A 29 -9.98 -17.98 10.85
N SER A 30 -8.96 -18.83 10.96
CA SER A 30 -8.77 -19.60 12.18
C SER A 30 -8.51 -18.58 13.29
N SER A 31 -9.27 -18.63 14.38
CA SER A 31 -9.13 -17.74 15.53
C SER A 31 -7.74 -17.75 16.16
N ASP A 32 -6.91 -18.71 15.79
CA ASP A 32 -5.55 -18.91 16.26
C ASP A 32 -4.46 -18.43 15.27
N ALA A 33 -4.83 -17.90 14.09
CA ALA A 33 -3.86 -17.42 13.11
C ALA A 33 -3.24 -16.10 13.57
N ARG A 34 -1.94 -16.12 13.84
CA ARG A 34 -1.19 -14.90 14.18
C ARG A 34 -1.25 -13.89 13.04
N PRO A 35 -1.47 -12.60 13.32
CA PRO A 35 -1.39 -11.55 12.31
C PRO A 35 -0.04 -11.55 11.59
N LEU A 36 -0.04 -11.05 10.35
CA LEU A 36 1.16 -10.80 9.57
C LEU A 36 1.38 -9.28 9.45
N VAL A 37 2.60 -8.83 9.70
CA VAL A 37 3.06 -7.49 9.37
C VAL A 37 3.66 -7.54 7.97
N LEU A 38 2.94 -7.01 6.99
CA LEU A 38 3.38 -6.92 5.61
C LEU A 38 4.03 -5.55 5.40
N ILE A 39 5.34 -5.54 5.11
CA ILE A 39 6.13 -4.32 4.96
C ILE A 39 6.32 -4.00 3.49
N VAL A 40 6.00 -2.78 3.07
CA VAL A 40 6.29 -2.24 1.75
C VAL A 40 7.39 -1.19 1.91
N HIS A 41 8.57 -1.51 1.40
CA HIS A 41 9.76 -0.65 1.57
C HIS A 41 9.65 0.66 0.79
N GLY A 42 10.43 1.65 1.17
CA GLY A 42 10.61 2.89 0.42
C GLY A 42 11.65 2.76 -0.69
N ARG A 43 12.06 3.88 -1.25
CA ARG A 43 13.17 3.97 -2.19
C ARG A 43 14.49 3.50 -1.59
N GLY A 44 15.54 3.42 -2.43
CA GLY A 44 16.90 3.19 -1.98
C GLY A 44 17.22 1.72 -1.65
N GLN A 45 16.40 0.77 -2.10
CA GLN A 45 16.67 -0.65 -1.87
C GLN A 45 17.32 -1.35 -3.08
N LEU A 46 17.56 -0.63 -4.17
CA LEU A 46 18.16 -1.19 -5.36
C LEU A 46 19.58 -1.74 -5.08
N GLY A 47 19.82 -2.98 -5.49
CA GLY A 47 21.10 -3.67 -5.28
C GLY A 47 21.26 -4.27 -3.88
N ARG A 48 20.28 -4.14 -2.99
CA ARG A 48 20.25 -4.81 -1.70
C ARG A 48 19.63 -6.21 -1.79
N ASP A 49 19.95 -7.07 -0.86
CA ASP A 49 19.30 -8.36 -0.69
C ASP A 49 17.96 -8.21 0.04
N SER A 50 16.88 -8.69 -0.56
CA SER A 50 15.53 -8.55 0.00
C SER A 50 15.35 -9.26 1.35
N ALA A 51 16.04 -10.39 1.56
CA ALA A 51 15.98 -11.11 2.81
C ALA A 51 16.73 -10.37 3.93
N GLU A 52 17.82 -9.67 3.57
CA GLU A 52 18.53 -8.80 4.50
C GLU A 52 17.66 -7.62 4.93
N VAL A 53 17.07 -6.90 3.98
CA VAL A 53 16.15 -5.77 4.24
C VAL A 53 14.96 -6.22 5.11
N ARG A 54 14.41 -7.40 4.85
CA ARG A 54 13.34 -7.97 5.69
C ARG A 54 13.81 -8.23 7.13
N ARG A 55 14.99 -8.81 7.31
CA ARG A 55 15.56 -9.07 8.65
C ARG A 55 15.84 -7.77 9.42
N GLU A 56 16.40 -6.77 8.76
CA GLU A 56 16.60 -5.44 9.36
C GLU A 56 15.28 -4.83 9.83
N ALA A 57 14.25 -4.87 9.00
CA ALA A 57 12.91 -4.38 9.34
C ALA A 57 12.30 -5.16 10.53
N TYR A 58 12.43 -6.50 10.55
CA TYR A 58 12.02 -7.32 11.67
C TYR A 58 12.72 -6.91 12.97
N HIS A 59 14.05 -6.80 12.95
CA HIS A 59 14.80 -6.43 14.15
C HIS A 59 14.51 -5.00 14.61
N ALA A 60 14.27 -4.07 13.68
CA ALA A 60 13.88 -2.72 14.03
C ALA A 60 12.52 -2.71 14.74
N LEU A 61 11.50 -3.36 14.16
CA LEU A 61 10.18 -3.45 14.77
C LEU A 61 10.20 -4.19 16.11
N GLN A 62 11.03 -5.24 16.22
CA GLN A 62 11.22 -5.94 17.48
C GLN A 62 11.84 -5.04 18.56
N ARG A 63 12.75 -4.11 18.20
CA ARG A 63 13.26 -3.10 19.14
C ARG A 63 12.14 -2.16 19.59
N GLY A 64 11.33 -1.65 18.65
CA GLY A 64 10.17 -0.80 19.00
C GLY A 64 9.18 -1.50 19.94
N PHE A 65 8.90 -2.79 19.71
CA PHE A 65 8.04 -3.57 20.60
C PHE A 65 8.63 -3.72 22.00
N ARG A 66 9.95 -3.90 22.12
CA ARG A 66 10.62 -3.94 23.44
C ARG A 66 10.59 -2.58 24.14
N GLU A 67 10.72 -1.48 23.38
CA GLU A 67 10.68 -0.13 23.94
C GLU A 67 9.34 0.21 24.61
N ILE A 68 8.27 -0.39 24.16
CA ILE A 68 6.93 -0.18 24.71
C ILE A 68 6.46 -1.31 25.64
N ASP A 69 7.34 -2.24 26.01
CA ASP A 69 7.01 -3.44 26.77
C ASP A 69 5.79 -4.19 26.20
N ALA A 70 5.77 -4.37 24.86
CA ALA A 70 4.66 -5.01 24.17
C ALA A 70 4.41 -6.43 24.71
N ASP A 71 3.14 -6.73 24.96
CA ASP A 71 2.67 -8.05 25.40
C ASP A 71 2.74 -9.14 24.30
N VAL A 72 3.16 -8.74 23.10
CA VAL A 72 3.33 -9.60 21.92
C VAL A 72 4.78 -9.86 21.62
N SER A 73 5.17 -11.13 21.59
CA SER A 73 6.48 -11.54 21.06
C SER A 73 6.40 -11.70 19.54
N LEU A 74 7.01 -10.76 18.81
CA LEU A 74 7.08 -10.80 17.35
C LEU A 74 8.08 -11.88 16.89
N ARG A 75 7.68 -12.73 15.95
CA ARG A 75 8.51 -13.75 15.31
C ARG A 75 8.95 -13.27 13.93
N GLU A 76 10.07 -13.77 13.44
CA GLU A 76 10.52 -13.43 12.07
C GLU A 76 9.51 -13.86 10.98
N SER A 77 8.79 -14.97 11.23
CA SER A 77 7.70 -15.45 10.36
C SER A 77 6.44 -14.58 10.40
N ASP A 78 6.34 -13.64 11.34
CA ASP A 78 5.24 -12.69 11.41
C ASP A 78 5.52 -11.41 10.59
N VAL A 79 6.71 -11.32 9.96
CA VAL A 79 7.11 -10.17 9.14
C VAL A 79 7.45 -10.63 7.73
N ARG A 80 6.79 -10.03 6.75
CA ARG A 80 7.04 -10.24 5.32
C ARG A 80 7.32 -8.92 4.63
N LEU A 81 8.22 -8.93 3.64
CA LEU A 81 8.57 -7.77 2.83
C LEU A 81 7.97 -7.93 1.42
N VAL A 82 7.30 -6.90 0.92
CA VAL A 82 6.96 -6.77 -0.49
C VAL A 82 8.17 -6.14 -1.19
N TRP A 83 8.74 -6.88 -2.14
CA TRP A 83 9.89 -6.44 -2.89
C TRP A 83 9.49 -5.94 -4.28
N TYR A 84 9.82 -4.69 -4.60
CA TYR A 84 9.59 -4.08 -5.91
C TYR A 84 10.76 -3.21 -6.38
N ALA A 85 11.90 -3.20 -5.66
CA ALA A 85 13.07 -2.40 -6.01
C ALA A 85 13.65 -2.74 -7.39
N ASP A 86 13.53 -3.99 -7.80
CA ASP A 86 13.93 -4.49 -9.12
C ASP A 86 13.20 -3.77 -10.29
N LEU A 87 11.93 -3.38 -10.07
CA LEU A 87 11.13 -2.67 -11.06
C LEU A 87 11.57 -1.20 -11.25
N LEU A 88 12.26 -0.65 -10.25
CA LEU A 88 12.73 0.73 -10.25
C LEU A 88 14.13 0.87 -10.90
N ASP A 89 14.80 -0.23 -11.24
CA ASP A 89 16.12 -0.20 -11.87
C ASP A 89 16.02 0.37 -13.29
N SER A 90 16.75 1.45 -13.56
CA SER A 90 16.83 2.05 -14.90
C SER A 90 17.42 1.11 -15.97
N ARG A 91 18.19 0.08 -15.56
CA ARG A 91 18.75 -0.94 -16.45
C ARG A 91 17.73 -1.98 -16.90
N ALA A 92 16.59 -2.07 -16.23
CA ALA A 92 15.45 -2.89 -16.64
C ALA A 92 14.62 -2.24 -17.78
N LEU A 93 15.10 -1.15 -18.39
CA LEU A 93 14.54 -0.56 -19.60
C LEU A 93 14.63 -1.59 -20.74
N GLY A 94 13.55 -2.35 -20.97
CA GLY A 94 13.48 -3.43 -21.98
C GLY A 94 13.14 -4.81 -21.42
N ALA A 95 13.17 -5.03 -20.11
CA ALA A 95 12.51 -6.19 -19.53
C ALA A 95 11.00 -6.01 -19.71
N SER A 96 10.34 -7.01 -20.30
CA SER A 96 8.90 -7.01 -20.50
C SER A 96 8.21 -6.89 -19.13
N VAL A 97 7.88 -5.68 -18.74
CA VAL A 97 7.01 -5.45 -17.57
C VAL A 97 5.67 -6.08 -17.91
N VAL A 98 5.12 -6.90 -17.06
CA VAL A 98 3.81 -7.50 -17.27
C VAL A 98 2.83 -6.38 -17.59
N ALA A 99 2.27 -6.43 -18.80
CA ALA A 99 1.38 -5.37 -19.26
C ALA A 99 0.21 -5.24 -18.30
N CYS A 100 -0.01 -4.06 -17.78
CA CYS A 100 -1.17 -3.76 -16.96
C CYS A 100 -2.47 -4.06 -17.70
N PRO A 101 -3.45 -4.66 -17.05
CA PRO A 101 -4.81 -4.76 -17.61
C PRO A 101 -5.29 -3.37 -18.04
N ALA A 102 -5.95 -3.29 -19.20
CA ALA A 102 -6.46 -2.01 -19.72
C ALA A 102 -7.40 -1.28 -18.75
N SER A 103 -8.07 -2.02 -17.86
CA SER A 103 -8.90 -1.49 -16.77
C SER A 103 -8.13 -0.73 -15.69
N ALA A 104 -6.87 -1.08 -15.46
CA ALA A 104 -6.02 -0.39 -14.48
C ALA A 104 -5.44 0.93 -15.03
N ARG A 105 -5.41 1.10 -16.35
CA ARG A 105 -4.86 2.30 -17.03
C ARG A 105 -5.78 3.51 -16.98
N SER A 106 -7.03 3.35 -16.59
CA SER A 106 -8.08 4.37 -16.78
C SER A 106 -8.06 5.54 -15.81
N ALA A 107 -7.21 5.53 -14.78
CA ALA A 107 -7.27 6.54 -13.73
C ALA A 107 -6.26 7.69 -13.87
N THR A 108 -5.27 7.62 -14.74
CA THR A 108 -4.19 8.62 -14.83
C THR A 108 -3.75 8.92 -16.27
N SER A 109 -4.66 9.36 -17.14
CA SER A 109 -4.25 10.07 -18.35
C SER A 109 -3.91 11.51 -17.98
N THR A 110 -2.70 11.76 -17.53
CA THR A 110 -2.16 13.13 -17.48
C THR A 110 -2.01 13.63 -18.91
N SER A 111 -2.64 14.77 -19.23
CA SER A 111 -2.40 15.49 -20.48
C SER A 111 -0.89 15.77 -20.61
N PRO A 112 -0.28 15.63 -21.81
CA PRO A 112 1.16 15.84 -22.00
C PRO A 112 1.68 17.18 -21.50
N ASP A 113 0.83 18.21 -21.51
CA ASP A 113 1.19 19.58 -21.07
C ASP A 113 1.36 19.74 -19.56
N ASN A 114 0.74 18.85 -18.76
CA ASN A 114 0.89 18.85 -17.30
C ASN A 114 2.11 18.05 -16.83
N GLY A 115 2.57 17.08 -17.63
CA GLY A 115 3.67 16.19 -17.26
C GLY A 115 5.00 16.92 -16.97
N LEU A 116 5.34 17.97 -17.74
CA LEU A 116 6.57 18.72 -17.55
C LEU A 116 6.53 19.60 -16.30
N THR A 117 5.41 20.26 -16.01
CA THR A 117 5.22 21.08 -14.81
C THR A 117 5.25 20.21 -13.55
N VAL A 118 4.69 19.04 -13.65
CA VAL A 118 4.60 18.06 -12.59
C VAL A 118 5.97 17.42 -12.31
N LEU A 119 6.72 17.04 -13.35
CA LEU A 119 8.11 16.60 -13.23
C LEU A 119 9.02 17.68 -12.65
N ALA A 120 8.81 18.95 -13.00
CA ALA A 120 9.56 20.06 -12.43
C ALA A 120 9.23 20.28 -10.94
N SER A 121 7.97 20.14 -10.54
CA SER A 121 7.55 20.23 -9.13
C SER A 121 8.09 19.06 -8.30
N LEU A 122 8.12 17.86 -8.87
CA LEU A 122 8.73 16.69 -8.22
C LEU A 122 10.24 16.80 -8.13
N ALA A 123 10.91 17.25 -9.18
CA ALA A 123 12.32 17.51 -9.14
C ALA A 123 12.65 18.59 -8.10
N GLY A 124 11.81 19.63 -7.97
CA GLY A 124 11.92 20.66 -6.93
C GLY A 124 11.74 20.04 -5.53
N PHE A 125 10.70 19.28 -5.29
CA PHE A 125 10.45 18.59 -4.03
C PHE A 125 11.59 17.63 -3.64
N VAL A 126 12.12 16.89 -4.60
CA VAL A 126 13.21 15.94 -4.37
C VAL A 126 14.54 16.66 -4.16
N VAL A 127 14.82 17.74 -4.88
CA VAL A 127 16.03 18.57 -4.71
C VAL A 127 15.98 19.30 -3.37
N GLU A 128 14.85 19.84 -2.96
CA GLU A 128 14.68 20.53 -1.69
C GLU A 128 14.81 19.55 -0.51
N SER A 129 14.28 18.34 -0.66
CA SER A 129 14.43 17.25 0.32
C SER A 129 15.86 16.71 0.38
N ALA A 130 16.59 16.64 -0.75
CA ALA A 130 17.99 16.24 -0.80
C ALA A 130 18.94 17.31 -0.25
N ALA A 131 18.60 18.59 -0.39
CA ALA A 131 19.38 19.69 0.17
C ALA A 131 19.39 19.72 1.71
N GLY A 132 18.36 19.14 2.34
CA GLY A 132 18.29 18.96 3.80
C GLY A 132 19.14 17.78 4.31
N MET A 133 19.61 16.89 3.43
CA MET A 133 20.43 15.72 3.77
C MET A 133 21.89 15.95 3.36
N ALA A 134 22.66 16.73 4.10
CA ALA A 134 24.07 16.98 3.86
C ALA A 134 24.92 15.73 4.19
N GLY A 135 25.46 15.03 3.18
CA GLY A 135 26.38 13.92 3.34
C GLY A 135 26.79 13.26 2.02
N ASP A 136 27.84 12.43 2.06
CA ASP A 136 28.54 11.78 0.95
C ASP A 136 27.70 10.76 0.11
N SER A 137 26.39 10.83 0.21
CA SER A 137 25.39 9.96 -0.39
C SER A 137 24.84 10.43 -1.76
N SER A 138 25.41 11.48 -2.37
CA SER A 138 24.86 12.15 -3.56
C SER A 138 24.60 11.23 -4.77
N GLN A 139 25.42 10.23 -5.02
CA GLN A 139 25.20 9.30 -6.14
C GLN A 139 24.10 8.25 -5.87
N TYR A 140 23.97 7.85 -4.61
CA TYR A 140 22.94 6.92 -4.17
C TYR A 140 21.56 7.59 -4.18
N GLU A 141 21.49 8.81 -3.72
CA GLU A 141 20.28 9.65 -3.72
C GLU A 141 19.80 9.92 -5.15
N LEU A 142 20.67 10.30 -6.07
CA LEU A 142 20.30 10.52 -7.47
C LEU A 142 19.72 9.27 -8.14
N ARG A 143 20.28 8.08 -7.88
CA ARG A 143 19.75 6.82 -8.42
C ARG A 143 18.39 6.46 -7.84
N SER A 144 18.21 6.72 -6.57
CA SER A 144 16.97 6.54 -5.83
C SER A 144 15.85 7.43 -6.37
N MET A 145 16.19 8.72 -6.68
CA MET A 145 15.28 9.68 -7.29
C MET A 145 14.80 9.24 -8.68
N VAL A 146 15.67 8.62 -9.50
CA VAL A 146 15.26 8.07 -10.79
C VAL A 146 14.19 7.00 -10.64
N GLY A 147 14.26 6.18 -9.58
CA GLY A 147 13.23 5.18 -9.26
C GLY A 147 11.88 5.81 -8.93
N ASP A 148 11.88 6.90 -8.15
CA ASP A 148 10.65 7.64 -7.81
C ASP A 148 10.01 8.25 -9.06
N LEU A 149 10.82 8.91 -9.91
CA LEU A 149 10.36 9.47 -11.17
C LEU A 149 9.82 8.39 -12.11
N ARG A 150 10.41 7.20 -12.10
CA ARG A 150 9.93 6.08 -12.90
C ARG A 150 8.58 5.57 -12.42
N TYR A 151 8.40 5.37 -11.12
CA TYR A 151 7.08 5.00 -10.56
C TYR A 151 6.00 6.03 -10.91
N LEU A 152 6.34 7.32 -10.79
CA LEU A 152 5.38 8.39 -11.01
C LEU A 152 5.12 8.67 -12.50
N GLY A 153 6.12 8.51 -13.35
CA GLY A 153 6.04 8.85 -14.77
C GLY A 153 5.69 7.68 -15.71
N ASP A 154 5.92 6.44 -15.30
CA ASP A 154 5.67 5.24 -16.11
C ASP A 154 4.54 4.40 -15.53
N SER A 155 3.39 4.37 -16.22
CA SER A 155 2.20 3.64 -15.81
C SER A 155 2.42 2.13 -15.70
N ASP A 156 3.28 1.55 -16.52
CA ASP A 156 3.53 0.10 -16.50
C ASP A 156 4.39 -0.28 -15.28
N THR A 157 5.42 0.52 -14.97
CA THR A 157 6.21 0.36 -13.74
C THR A 157 5.35 0.53 -12.49
N ARG A 158 4.49 1.55 -12.48
CA ARG A 158 3.55 1.79 -11.37
C ARG A 158 2.64 0.61 -11.14
N CYS A 159 1.95 0.16 -12.17
CA CYS A 159 1.06 -0.98 -12.08
C CYS A 159 1.80 -2.26 -11.65
N ALA A 160 2.98 -2.52 -12.16
CA ALA A 160 3.76 -3.67 -11.75
C ALA A 160 4.13 -3.62 -10.25
N ALA A 161 4.51 -2.44 -9.74
CA ALA A 161 4.82 -2.26 -8.32
C ALA A 161 3.57 -2.44 -7.44
N GLU A 162 2.43 -1.85 -7.83
CA GLU A 162 1.14 -2.00 -7.16
C GLU A 162 0.68 -3.47 -7.14
N SER A 163 0.83 -4.19 -8.26
CA SER A 163 0.51 -5.62 -8.35
C SER A 163 1.31 -6.48 -7.38
N ARG A 164 2.57 -6.12 -7.06
CA ARG A 164 3.36 -6.82 -6.02
C ARG A 164 2.71 -6.74 -4.64
N VAL A 165 2.11 -5.59 -4.30
CA VAL A 165 1.37 -5.41 -3.05
C VAL A 165 0.09 -6.23 -3.05
N GLU A 166 -0.68 -6.16 -4.14
CA GLU A 166 -1.91 -6.94 -4.29
C GLU A 166 -1.66 -8.45 -4.19
N ASP A 167 -0.63 -8.95 -4.88
CA ASP A 167 -0.28 -10.37 -4.88
C ASP A 167 0.13 -10.84 -3.48
N ALA A 168 0.91 -10.02 -2.76
CA ALA A 168 1.27 -10.32 -1.37
C ALA A 168 0.04 -10.34 -0.45
N LEU A 169 -0.91 -9.42 -0.64
CA LEU A 169 -2.17 -9.41 0.12
C LEU A 169 -3.04 -10.63 -0.21
N ARG A 170 -3.14 -11.02 -1.50
CA ARG A 170 -3.86 -12.25 -1.91
C ARG A 170 -3.23 -13.51 -1.31
N GLU A 171 -1.90 -13.53 -1.19
CA GLU A 171 -1.20 -14.64 -0.52
C GLU A 171 -1.55 -14.71 0.97
N VAL A 172 -1.51 -13.57 1.69
CA VAL A 172 -1.92 -13.51 3.10
C VAL A 172 -3.36 -13.98 3.29
N ARG A 173 -4.27 -13.59 2.38
CA ARG A 173 -5.66 -14.08 2.41
C ARG A 173 -5.74 -15.58 2.25
N ARG A 174 -4.96 -16.18 1.32
CA ARG A 174 -4.95 -17.64 1.13
C ARG A 174 -4.42 -18.38 2.37
N GLU A 175 -3.52 -17.75 3.12
CA GLU A 175 -3.02 -18.27 4.40
C GLU A 175 -4.04 -18.12 5.55
N GLY A 176 -5.11 -17.36 5.35
CA GLY A 176 -6.11 -17.09 6.39
C GLY A 176 -5.58 -16.25 7.55
N ARG A 177 -4.49 -15.52 7.37
CA ARG A 177 -3.88 -14.67 8.40
C ARG A 177 -4.45 -13.26 8.35
N PRO A 178 -4.75 -12.63 9.50
CA PRO A 178 -5.01 -11.21 9.55
C PRO A 178 -3.77 -10.40 9.15
N VAL A 179 -3.93 -9.23 8.54
CA VAL A 179 -2.82 -8.44 8.04
C VAL A 179 -2.78 -7.02 8.60
N ILE A 180 -1.57 -6.60 9.01
CA ILE A 180 -1.20 -5.21 9.25
C ILE A 180 -0.27 -4.82 8.11
N LEU A 181 -0.61 -3.79 7.33
CA LEU A 181 0.21 -3.29 6.24
C LEU A 181 1.02 -2.10 6.74
N VAL A 182 2.34 -2.17 6.61
CA VAL A 182 3.26 -1.08 6.99
C VAL A 182 3.99 -0.62 5.74
N SER A 183 3.84 0.64 5.38
CA SER A 183 4.36 1.18 4.12
C SER A 183 5.22 2.41 4.38
N HIS A 184 6.45 2.42 3.87
CA HIS A 184 7.40 3.50 4.10
C HIS A 184 7.63 4.32 2.84
N SER A 185 7.61 5.66 2.95
CA SER A 185 8.02 6.57 1.88
C SER A 185 7.30 6.28 0.55
N LEU A 186 8.02 6.02 -0.55
CA LEU A 186 7.47 5.59 -1.84
C LEU A 186 6.55 4.37 -1.71
N GLY A 187 6.86 3.44 -0.81
CA GLY A 187 6.00 2.28 -0.54
C GLY A 187 4.60 2.65 -0.08
N ALA A 188 4.40 3.82 0.52
CA ALA A 188 3.06 4.32 0.85
C ALA A 188 2.27 4.70 -0.41
N LEU A 189 2.93 5.27 -1.44
CA LEU A 189 2.30 5.58 -2.72
C LEU A 189 1.91 4.29 -3.46
N VAL A 190 2.82 3.31 -3.50
CA VAL A 190 2.56 1.99 -4.11
C VAL A 190 1.40 1.28 -3.41
N SER A 191 1.38 1.30 -2.08
CA SER A 191 0.28 0.71 -1.30
C SER A 191 -1.04 1.46 -1.50
N TRP A 192 -1.00 2.79 -1.61
CA TRP A 192 -2.18 3.59 -1.91
C TRP A 192 -2.81 3.18 -3.24
N GLY A 193 -2.00 3.08 -4.31
CA GLY A 193 -2.46 2.65 -5.63
C GLY A 193 -3.14 1.27 -5.56
N ALA A 194 -2.47 0.28 -4.99
CA ALA A 194 -2.99 -1.08 -4.83
C ALA A 194 -4.31 -1.12 -4.02
N LEU A 195 -4.35 -0.47 -2.85
CA LEU A 195 -5.52 -0.48 -1.96
C LEU A 195 -6.71 0.29 -2.54
N THR A 196 -6.48 1.41 -3.21
CA THR A 196 -7.56 2.17 -3.85
C THR A 196 -8.13 1.44 -5.06
N GLN A 197 -7.28 0.80 -5.86
CA GLN A 197 -7.72 -0.04 -6.97
C GLN A 197 -8.57 -1.21 -6.48
N ALA A 198 -8.07 -1.96 -5.48
CA ALA A 198 -8.82 -3.06 -4.88
C ALA A 198 -10.18 -2.61 -4.31
N SER A 199 -10.21 -1.44 -3.65
CA SER A 199 -11.43 -0.86 -3.10
C SER A 199 -12.42 -0.45 -4.19
N ALA A 200 -11.94 0.13 -5.29
CA ALA A 200 -12.78 0.59 -6.39
C ALA A 200 -13.49 -0.56 -7.11
N VAL A 201 -12.82 -1.71 -7.26
CA VAL A 201 -13.41 -2.90 -7.90
C VAL A 201 -14.01 -3.87 -6.89
N GLN A 202 -14.01 -3.53 -5.60
CA GLN A 202 -14.48 -4.40 -4.51
C GLN A 202 -13.84 -5.82 -4.56
N ASP A 203 -12.51 -5.86 -4.73
CA ASP A 203 -11.76 -7.12 -4.89
C ASP A 203 -11.82 -7.97 -3.62
N THR A 204 -12.69 -8.97 -3.63
CA THR A 204 -12.85 -9.90 -2.51
C THR A 204 -11.69 -10.88 -2.34
N THR A 205 -10.74 -10.92 -3.26
CA THR A 205 -9.52 -11.74 -3.15
C THR A 205 -8.45 -11.09 -2.28
N ILE A 206 -8.58 -9.79 -2.01
CA ILE A 206 -7.74 -9.06 -1.06
C ILE A 206 -8.38 -9.13 0.33
N PRO A 207 -7.60 -9.41 1.41
CA PRO A 207 -8.13 -9.41 2.77
C PRO A 207 -8.44 -8.00 3.23
N GLU A 208 -9.33 -7.86 4.21
CA GLU A 208 -9.41 -6.62 4.96
C GLU A 208 -8.08 -6.38 5.70
N VAL A 209 -7.49 -5.21 5.48
CA VAL A 209 -6.29 -4.77 6.20
C VAL A 209 -6.72 -4.22 7.55
N ALA A 210 -6.38 -4.91 8.65
CA ALA A 210 -6.79 -4.52 9.99
C ALA A 210 -6.25 -3.13 10.38
N ARG A 211 -5.01 -2.84 9.97
CA ARG A 211 -4.39 -1.52 10.08
C ARG A 211 -3.43 -1.29 8.93
N TRP A 212 -3.56 -0.13 8.27
CA TRP A 212 -2.53 0.38 7.39
C TRP A 212 -1.73 1.46 8.13
N VAL A 213 -0.42 1.30 8.18
CA VAL A 213 0.51 2.23 8.83
C VAL A 213 1.42 2.80 7.77
N THR A 214 1.35 4.10 7.53
CA THR A 214 2.29 4.80 6.63
C THR A 214 3.35 5.50 7.45
N LEU A 215 4.60 5.38 7.03
CA LEU A 215 5.79 5.88 7.72
C LEU A 215 6.52 6.85 6.80
N GLY A 216 6.76 8.09 7.22
CA GLY A 216 7.48 9.09 6.40
C GLY A 216 6.86 9.25 5.02
N SER A 217 5.54 9.30 4.94
CA SER A 217 4.80 9.24 3.69
C SER A 217 4.59 10.62 3.08
N PRO A 218 4.85 10.80 1.76
CA PRO A 218 4.56 12.06 1.07
C PRO A 218 3.11 12.15 0.55
N LEU A 219 2.22 11.21 0.88
CA LEU A 219 0.81 11.20 0.42
C LEU A 219 0.06 12.49 0.79
N GLY A 220 0.46 13.16 1.86
CA GLY A 220 -0.13 14.42 2.29
C GLY A 220 0.24 15.62 1.42
N SER A 221 1.27 15.53 0.55
CA SER A 221 1.66 16.62 -0.36
C SER A 221 0.62 16.81 -1.47
N SER A 222 0.22 18.06 -1.72
CA SER A 222 -0.66 18.44 -2.83
C SER A 222 -0.05 18.10 -4.17
N GLU A 223 1.27 18.28 -4.32
CA GLU A 223 2.05 18.00 -5.53
C GLU A 223 2.01 16.51 -5.85
N VAL A 224 2.22 15.67 -4.84
CA VAL A 224 2.13 14.21 -4.98
C VAL A 224 0.71 13.77 -5.36
N ARG A 225 -0.31 14.36 -4.74
CA ARG A 225 -1.71 14.07 -5.09
C ARG A 225 -2.07 14.50 -6.50
N MET A 226 -1.61 15.68 -6.92
CA MET A 226 -1.78 16.14 -8.30
C MET A 226 -1.17 15.16 -9.30
N LEU A 227 0.01 14.62 -8.99
CA LEU A 227 0.68 13.61 -9.82
C LEU A 227 -0.06 12.29 -9.93
N LEU A 228 -0.49 11.78 -8.77
CA LEU A 228 -1.13 10.47 -8.71
C LEU A 228 -2.57 10.49 -9.23
N PHE A 229 -3.28 11.61 -9.02
CA PHE A 229 -4.73 11.68 -9.26
C PHE A 229 -5.14 12.72 -10.31
N GLY A 230 -4.20 13.52 -10.82
CA GLY A 230 -4.50 14.63 -11.72
C GLY A 230 -5.26 15.79 -11.05
N GLN A 231 -5.47 15.73 -9.74
CA GLN A 231 -6.17 16.74 -8.94
C GLN A 231 -5.75 16.68 -7.47
N ASP A 232 -5.75 17.81 -6.81
CA ASP A 232 -5.58 17.87 -5.36
C ASP A 232 -6.92 17.61 -4.68
N ARG A 233 -7.11 16.39 -4.22
CA ARG A 233 -8.29 15.97 -3.46
C ARG A 233 -7.90 15.45 -2.09
N ALA A 234 -8.83 15.55 -1.15
CA ALA A 234 -8.66 14.96 0.17
C ALA A 234 -8.41 13.45 0.06
N LEU A 235 -7.52 12.95 0.89
CA LEU A 235 -7.27 11.51 1.00
C LEU A 235 -8.41 10.85 1.81
N GLU A 236 -8.93 9.78 1.26
CA GLU A 236 -9.92 8.96 1.92
C GLU A 236 -9.31 7.59 2.23
N ARG A 237 -9.66 7.03 3.38
CA ARG A 237 -9.23 5.69 3.74
C ARG A 237 -9.82 4.67 2.75
N PRO A 238 -9.00 3.82 2.09
CA PRO A 238 -9.50 2.77 1.21
C PRO A 238 -10.49 1.85 1.95
N SER A 239 -11.57 1.43 1.30
CA SER A 239 -12.64 0.67 1.95
C SER A 239 -12.20 -0.71 2.45
N CYS A 240 -11.17 -1.30 1.83
CA CYS A 240 -10.55 -2.55 2.26
C CYS A 240 -9.62 -2.40 3.49
N VAL A 241 -9.46 -1.18 4.03
CA VAL A 241 -8.63 -0.88 5.21
C VAL A 241 -9.54 -0.53 6.38
N ARG A 242 -9.43 -1.21 7.51
CA ARG A 242 -10.25 -0.92 8.71
C ARG A 242 -9.83 0.38 9.38
N ALA A 243 -8.54 0.62 9.52
CA ALA A 243 -8.00 1.87 10.06
C ALA A 243 -6.65 2.20 9.41
N TRP A 244 -6.40 3.49 9.19
CA TRP A 244 -5.16 4.02 8.65
C TRP A 244 -4.52 4.99 9.64
N ALA A 245 -3.29 4.69 10.05
CA ALA A 245 -2.46 5.56 10.87
C ALA A 245 -1.25 6.03 10.05
N ASN A 246 -1.01 7.33 10.03
CA ASN A 246 0.14 7.92 9.36
C ASN A 246 1.14 8.41 10.41
N VAL A 247 2.33 7.85 10.41
CA VAL A 247 3.39 8.21 11.36
C VAL A 247 4.29 9.25 10.73
N LEU A 248 4.33 10.40 11.38
CA LEU A 248 5.16 11.55 11.03
C LEU A 248 6.45 11.46 11.85
N GLY A 249 7.58 11.24 11.19
CA GLY A 249 8.89 11.36 11.85
C GLY A 249 9.19 12.82 12.17
N GLN A 250 9.66 13.08 13.37
CA GLN A 250 10.19 14.38 13.70
C GLN A 250 11.41 14.66 12.81
N ASP A 251 11.48 15.83 12.21
CA ASP A 251 12.56 16.27 11.31
C ASP A 251 12.66 15.48 9.98
N ASP A 252 11.66 14.63 9.65
CA ASP A 252 11.59 13.98 8.35
C ASP A 252 10.87 14.90 7.33
N PRO A 253 11.57 15.44 6.33
CA PRO A 253 10.98 16.35 5.36
C PRO A 253 9.96 15.69 4.41
N PHE A 254 9.93 14.35 4.35
CA PHE A 254 8.98 13.59 3.53
C PHE A 254 7.70 13.22 4.26
N ALA A 255 7.69 13.37 5.59
CA ALA A 255 6.54 13.01 6.42
C ALA A 255 5.44 14.07 6.36
N MET A 256 4.45 13.87 5.50
CA MET A 256 3.34 14.79 5.31
C MET A 256 2.08 14.31 6.03
N ARG A 257 1.32 15.25 6.62
CA ARG A 257 0.02 14.96 7.23
C ARG A 257 -0.98 14.47 6.18
N VAL A 258 -1.69 13.41 6.48
CA VAL A 258 -2.75 12.86 5.61
C VAL A 258 -4.15 13.28 6.09
N SER A 259 -4.31 13.59 7.38
CA SER A 259 -5.56 14.16 7.89
C SER A 259 -5.59 15.66 7.59
N ALA A 260 -6.69 16.13 7.01
CA ALA A 260 -6.94 17.56 6.93
C ALA A 260 -7.10 18.14 8.36
N ASP A 261 -6.76 19.41 8.57
CA ASP A 261 -6.90 20.07 9.86
C ASP A 261 -8.32 19.88 10.42
N GLY A 262 -8.43 19.19 11.55
CA GLY A 262 -9.69 18.87 12.21
C GLY A 262 -10.48 17.68 11.63
N ALA A 263 -9.99 17.00 10.59
CA ALA A 263 -10.65 15.85 9.96
C ALA A 263 -10.09 14.49 10.44
N ALA A 264 -9.22 14.46 11.45
CA ALA A 264 -8.77 13.22 12.05
C ALA A 264 -9.97 12.45 12.63
N THR A 265 -10.11 11.18 12.21
CA THR A 265 -11.13 10.27 12.72
C THR A 265 -10.47 9.13 13.51
N SER A 266 -11.23 8.34 14.22
CA SER A 266 -10.70 7.13 14.88
C SER A 266 -10.14 6.10 13.88
N THR A 267 -10.43 6.26 12.59
CA THR A 267 -10.01 5.33 11.52
C THR A 267 -9.02 5.93 10.52
N LEU A 268 -8.77 7.25 10.57
CA LEU A 268 -7.73 7.95 9.79
C LEU A 268 -7.14 9.05 10.67
N PHE A 269 -5.88 8.92 11.06
CA PHE A 269 -5.22 9.86 11.98
C PHE A 269 -3.70 9.90 11.76
N ASP A 270 -3.12 11.05 12.11
CA ASP A 270 -1.66 11.25 12.15
C ASP A 270 -1.13 11.01 13.57
N VAL A 271 0.06 10.42 13.66
CA VAL A 271 0.82 10.19 14.89
C VAL A 271 2.22 10.75 14.71
N THR A 272 2.75 11.46 15.68
CA THR A 272 4.14 11.94 15.63
C THR A 272 5.05 10.94 16.35
N GLY A 273 6.08 10.48 15.63
CA GLY A 273 7.16 9.65 16.16
C GLY A 273 8.41 10.47 16.44
N ALA A 274 9.24 10.00 17.35
CA ALA A 274 10.55 10.59 17.61
C ALA A 274 11.59 10.10 16.57
N ALA A 275 12.59 10.93 16.27
CA ALA A 275 13.74 10.48 15.49
C ALA A 275 14.60 9.54 16.34
N VAL A 276 14.86 8.32 15.85
CA VAL A 276 15.62 7.29 16.56
C VAL A 276 17.07 7.24 16.07
N THR A 277 17.38 7.83 14.92
CA THR A 277 18.73 7.86 14.31
C THR A 277 19.02 9.21 13.68
N ASP A 278 20.30 9.43 13.30
CA ASP A 278 20.74 10.63 12.58
C ASP A 278 20.10 10.81 11.20
N ASN A 279 19.48 9.77 10.65
CA ASN A 279 18.68 9.86 9.44
C ASN A 279 17.20 9.62 9.77
N PRO A 280 16.39 10.69 9.92
CA PRO A 280 15.00 10.59 10.33
C PRO A 280 14.11 9.88 9.29
N HIS A 281 14.54 9.80 8.02
CA HIS A 281 13.78 9.15 6.95
C HIS A 281 14.05 7.64 6.81
N LEU A 282 14.94 7.06 7.59
CA LEU A 282 15.19 5.60 7.49
C LEU A 282 14.02 4.78 8.01
N ILE A 283 13.58 3.76 7.25
CA ILE A 283 12.54 2.83 7.69
C ILE A 283 12.88 2.17 9.04
N ALA A 284 14.16 1.85 9.28
CA ALA A 284 14.60 1.25 10.53
C ALA A 284 14.44 2.19 11.74
N SER A 285 14.56 3.53 11.52
CA SER A 285 14.27 4.53 12.56
C SER A 285 12.79 4.52 12.93
N TYR A 286 11.92 4.56 11.92
CA TYR A 286 10.47 4.49 12.13
C TYR A 286 10.05 3.21 12.84
N LEU A 287 10.51 2.05 12.36
CA LEU A 287 10.10 0.76 12.92
C LEU A 287 10.59 0.54 14.36
N ALA A 288 11.70 1.16 14.75
CA ALA A 288 12.21 1.10 16.11
C ALA A 288 11.56 2.12 17.05
N ASP A 289 10.82 3.10 16.51
CA ASP A 289 10.17 4.16 17.29
C ASP A 289 8.96 3.63 18.07
N ALA A 290 8.79 4.11 19.31
CA ALA A 290 7.74 3.70 20.21
C ALA A 290 6.33 4.03 19.68
N ALA A 291 6.14 5.16 18.99
CA ALA A 291 4.84 5.54 18.44
C ALA A 291 4.44 4.60 17.30
N THR A 292 5.37 4.27 16.40
CA THR A 292 5.15 3.25 15.35
C THR A 292 4.83 1.89 15.98
N ALA A 293 5.61 1.46 16.97
CA ALA A 293 5.39 0.19 17.64
C ALA A 293 3.99 0.10 18.28
N ARG A 294 3.52 1.15 18.95
CA ARG A 294 2.14 1.21 19.51
C ARG A 294 1.08 1.07 18.44
N VAL A 295 1.22 1.81 17.34
CA VAL A 295 0.23 1.76 16.25
C VAL A 295 0.18 0.38 15.60
N VAL A 296 1.33 -0.27 15.40
CA VAL A 296 1.39 -1.63 14.86
C VAL A 296 0.81 -2.64 15.86
N LEU A 297 1.11 -2.50 17.15
CA LEU A 297 0.56 -3.35 18.22
C LEU A 297 -0.95 -3.22 18.34
N ASP A 298 -1.50 -2.00 18.27
CA ASP A 298 -2.95 -1.77 18.24
C ASP A 298 -3.59 -2.45 17.01
N GLY A 299 -2.91 -2.38 15.86
CA GLY A 299 -3.30 -3.12 14.66
C GLY A 299 -3.31 -4.64 14.89
N TRP A 300 -2.30 -5.16 15.56
CA TRP A 300 -2.19 -6.57 15.93
C TRP A 300 -3.35 -7.03 16.79
N HIS A 301 -3.66 -6.30 17.86
CA HIS A 301 -4.78 -6.63 18.75
C HIS A 301 -6.14 -6.49 18.04
N SER A 302 -6.30 -5.46 17.19
CA SER A 302 -7.54 -5.29 16.43
C SER A 302 -7.74 -6.37 15.38
N ALA A 303 -6.67 -6.91 14.82
CA ALA A 303 -6.68 -7.98 13.84
C ALA A 303 -7.14 -9.33 14.40
N LEU A 304 -7.00 -9.52 15.72
CA LEU A 304 -7.42 -10.72 16.44
C LEU A 304 -8.88 -10.64 16.94
N LYS A 305 -9.49 -9.46 16.83
CA LYS A 305 -10.91 -9.29 17.19
C LYS A 305 -11.78 -9.65 15.99
N PRO A 306 -12.85 -10.43 16.20
CA PRO A 306 -13.80 -10.79 15.14
C PRO A 306 -14.53 -9.58 14.57
#